data_0782a85407c9fb87f6c987b2031965ba
#
_entry.id   0782a85407c9fb87f6c987b2031965ba
#
_cell.length_a   1.000
_cell.length_b   1.000
_cell.length_c   1.000
_cell.angle_alpha   90.00
_cell.angle_beta   90.00
_cell.angle_gamma   90.00
#
_symmetry.space_group_name_H-M   'P 1'
#
loop_
_entity.id
_entity.type
_entity.pdbx_description
1 polymer ?
#
loop_
_entity_poly.entity_id
_entity_poly.type
_entity_poly.pdbx_seq_one_letter_code
_entity_poly.pdbx_strand_id
1 'polypeptide(L)'
;MLHFASERPISEASLTNIATKTVPSDIRANNTMAVFNLLFPATHMSRVELRRHIGLSRMAISKVTEEMTDHRIIRETGIDNRTGRGKRSTVLAIDTAYWRVIAIDLTQSFVIRGALVDLCGRIVQRVESTVETTSAITIDDVIALIRRLRSISDLPTLGVGVALPGIVDSEGTVLNAVHLGWSHLPLRARLEEALGLPVSVNNSTRMALIAERFFGEGSPNSLLVRIGQGVGAALCVNDEVVDGQAFTAGEIGHITIDP
;
A
#
# COMPACT_ATOMS: atom_id res chain seq x y z
N MET A 1 14.85 -2.24 -16.23
CA MET A 1 15.69 -3.15 -15.44
C MET A 1 15.86 -2.45 -14.09
N LEU A 2 15.01 -2.75 -13.12
CA LEU A 2 15.03 -2.10 -11.80
C LEU A 2 16.08 -2.81 -10.95
N HIS A 3 17.15 -2.10 -10.62
CA HIS A 3 18.14 -2.55 -9.64
C HIS A 3 17.53 -2.39 -8.25
N PHE A 4 17.38 -3.49 -7.53
CA PHE A 4 17.08 -3.46 -6.10
C PHE A 4 18.32 -2.99 -5.34
N ALA A 5 18.24 -1.78 -4.79
CA ALA A 5 19.29 -1.24 -3.93
C ALA A 5 19.29 -1.91 -2.56
N SER A 6 20.49 -2.12 -2.05
CA SER A 6 20.86 -2.69 -0.76
C SER A 6 20.28 -1.94 0.43
N GLU A 7 19.97 -2.69 1.46
CA GLU A 7 19.72 -2.36 2.88
C GLU A 7 19.78 -0.89 3.28
N ARG A 8 18.62 -0.27 3.57
CA ARG A 8 18.54 1.03 4.22
C ARG A 8 17.97 0.90 5.63
N PRO A 9 18.54 1.58 6.61
CA PRO A 9 17.90 1.69 7.91
C PRO A 9 16.69 2.63 7.81
N ILE A 10 15.53 2.16 8.26
CA ILE A 10 14.35 2.99 8.48
C ILE A 10 14.70 3.96 9.62
N SER A 11 14.46 5.26 9.44
CA SER A 11 14.77 6.27 10.48
C SER A 11 13.89 6.02 11.71
N GLU A 12 14.50 6.11 12.91
CA GLU A 12 13.82 5.90 14.19
C GLU A 12 12.70 6.93 14.49
N ALA A 13 12.53 7.95 13.64
CA ALA A 13 11.59 9.05 13.86
C ALA A 13 10.12 8.70 13.58
N SER A 14 9.82 7.61 12.91
CA SER A 14 8.45 7.24 12.47
C SER A 14 7.56 6.60 13.54
N LEU A 15 8.05 6.38 14.76
CA LEU A 15 7.33 5.59 15.76
C LEU A 15 6.79 6.39 16.96
N THR A 16 6.92 7.72 16.99
CA THR A 16 6.49 8.54 18.13
C THR A 16 5.46 9.57 17.70
N ASN A 17 4.23 9.33 17.95
CA ASN A 17 3.17 10.16 18.54
C ASN A 17 1.77 9.86 18.00
N ILE A 18 1.01 9.07 18.72
CA ILE A 18 -0.44 9.31 18.87
C ILE A 18 -0.80 8.87 20.29
N ALA A 19 -0.87 9.81 21.22
CA ALA A 19 -1.50 9.64 22.53
C ALA A 19 -3.01 9.82 22.40
N THR A 20 -3.69 8.91 21.74
CA THR A 20 -5.13 8.67 21.85
C THR A 20 -5.33 7.49 22.77
N LYS A 21 -6.43 7.44 23.55
CA LYS A 21 -6.80 6.28 24.38
C LYS A 21 -6.80 5.04 23.51
N THR A 22 -5.68 4.31 23.50
CA THR A 22 -5.46 3.16 22.63
C THR A 22 -6.22 1.97 23.23
N VAL A 23 -7.22 1.49 22.53
CA VAL A 23 -7.94 0.26 22.89
C VAL A 23 -6.96 -0.92 22.66
N PRO A 24 -7.05 -2.03 23.42
CA PRO A 24 -6.17 -3.19 23.24
C PRO A 24 -6.11 -3.74 21.80
N SER A 25 -7.19 -3.61 21.03
CA SER A 25 -7.23 -3.90 19.58
C SER A 25 -6.27 -3.05 18.77
N ASP A 26 -6.19 -1.75 19.08
CA ASP A 26 -5.36 -0.78 18.34
C ASP A 26 -3.88 -1.02 18.62
N ILE A 27 -3.53 -1.35 19.88
CA ILE A 27 -2.15 -1.74 20.25
C ILE A 27 -1.72 -2.97 19.46
N ARG A 28 -2.62 -3.96 19.29
CA ARG A 28 -2.34 -5.18 18.54
C ARG A 28 -2.16 -4.87 17.07
N ALA A 29 -3.05 -4.08 16.46
CA ALA A 29 -2.96 -3.68 15.07
C ALA A 29 -1.68 -2.88 14.80
N ASN A 30 -1.32 -1.94 15.68
CA ASN A 30 -0.10 -1.15 15.57
C ASN A 30 1.17 -2.02 15.67
N ASN A 31 1.20 -3.00 16.58
CA ASN A 31 2.32 -3.92 16.71
C ASN A 31 2.47 -4.81 15.47
N THR A 32 1.36 -5.31 14.92
CA THR A 32 1.35 -6.10 13.68
C THR A 32 1.86 -5.27 12.50
N MET A 33 1.40 -4.02 12.38
CA MET A 33 1.86 -3.09 11.34
C MET A 33 3.36 -2.76 11.49
N ALA A 34 3.84 -2.54 12.72
CA ALA A 34 5.26 -2.28 12.97
C ALA A 34 6.14 -3.46 12.55
N VAL A 35 5.74 -4.70 12.85
CA VAL A 35 6.44 -5.91 12.39
C VAL A 35 6.41 -6.02 10.87
N PHE A 36 5.23 -5.79 10.26
CA PHE A 36 5.08 -5.84 8.81
C PHE A 36 5.99 -4.83 8.12
N ASN A 37 5.99 -3.58 8.56
CA ASN A 37 6.79 -2.51 7.95
C ASN A 37 8.29 -2.77 8.02
N LEU A 38 8.79 -3.40 9.09
CA LEU A 38 10.19 -3.78 9.20
C LEU A 38 10.60 -4.93 8.26
N LEU A 39 9.66 -5.80 7.92
CA LEU A 39 9.91 -6.92 7.00
C LEU A 39 9.63 -6.55 5.54
N PHE A 40 8.82 -5.51 5.30
CA PHE A 40 8.43 -5.06 3.97
C PHE A 40 9.52 -4.18 3.33
N PRO A 41 9.77 -4.24 2.02
CA PRO A 41 9.19 -5.20 1.08
C PRO A 41 9.93 -6.54 1.00
N ALA A 42 11.15 -6.65 1.49
CA ALA A 42 11.98 -7.86 1.31
C ALA A 42 13.03 -8.08 2.41
N THR A 43 12.84 -7.49 3.59
CA THR A 43 13.80 -7.61 4.71
C THR A 43 13.57 -8.93 5.45
N HIS A 44 14.66 -9.50 5.95
CA HIS A 44 14.65 -10.72 6.72
C HIS A 44 15.19 -10.42 8.12
N MET A 45 14.40 -10.67 9.17
CA MET A 45 14.80 -10.40 10.55
C MET A 45 14.40 -11.54 11.50
N SER A 46 15.22 -11.74 12.53
CA SER A 46 14.86 -12.61 13.63
C SER A 46 13.92 -11.90 14.61
N ARG A 47 13.18 -12.69 15.44
CA ARG A 47 12.36 -12.12 16.52
C ARG A 47 13.16 -11.22 17.48
N VAL A 48 14.44 -11.49 17.66
CA VAL A 48 15.33 -10.67 18.51
C VAL A 48 15.60 -9.31 17.87
N GLU A 49 15.86 -9.26 16.58
CA GLU A 49 16.06 -8.03 15.83
C GLU A 49 14.79 -7.20 15.79
N LEU A 50 13.64 -7.80 15.43
CA LEU A 50 12.33 -7.14 15.46
C LEU A 50 12.05 -6.52 16.83
N ARG A 51 12.28 -7.28 17.90
CA ARG A 51 12.11 -6.78 19.26
C ARG A 51 12.97 -5.57 19.57
N ARG A 52 14.22 -5.56 19.11
CA ARG A 52 15.16 -4.46 19.32
C ARG A 52 14.71 -3.18 18.62
N HIS A 53 14.19 -3.30 17.39
CA HIS A 53 13.73 -2.15 16.61
C HIS A 53 12.40 -1.59 17.13
N ILE A 54 11.45 -2.44 17.54
CA ILE A 54 10.11 -2.01 17.94
C ILE A 54 10.02 -1.67 19.43
N GLY A 55 10.94 -2.18 20.25
CA GLY A 55 10.91 -1.99 21.72
C GLY A 55 9.89 -2.87 22.47
N LEU A 56 9.32 -3.89 21.83
CA LEU A 56 8.34 -4.79 22.45
C LEU A 56 8.98 -5.78 23.42
N SER A 57 8.18 -6.28 24.39
CA SER A 57 8.60 -7.38 25.25
C SER A 57 8.77 -8.69 24.44
N ARG A 58 9.55 -9.64 24.98
CA ARG A 58 9.74 -10.96 24.34
C ARG A 58 8.41 -11.69 24.11
N MET A 59 7.49 -11.57 25.05
CA MET A 59 6.19 -12.22 24.95
C MET A 59 5.31 -11.55 23.89
N ALA A 60 5.32 -10.21 23.82
CA ALA A 60 4.54 -9.47 22.83
C ALA A 60 5.01 -9.76 21.39
N ILE A 61 6.33 -9.73 21.13
CA ILE A 61 6.85 -10.04 19.79
C ILE A 61 6.58 -11.49 19.39
N SER A 62 6.69 -12.44 20.33
CA SER A 62 6.38 -13.84 20.03
C SER A 62 4.93 -14.02 19.63
N LYS A 63 3.99 -13.41 20.38
CA LYS A 63 2.57 -13.48 20.09
C LYS A 63 2.20 -12.87 18.75
N VAL A 64 2.71 -11.65 18.45
CA VAL A 64 2.44 -10.98 17.17
C VAL A 64 2.98 -11.80 16.00
N THR A 65 4.24 -12.27 16.09
CA THR A 65 4.83 -13.05 14.99
C THR A 65 4.18 -14.43 14.83
N GLU A 66 3.69 -15.04 15.90
CA GLU A 66 2.93 -16.29 15.84
C GLU A 66 1.61 -16.07 15.09
N GLU A 67 0.81 -15.07 15.50
CA GLU A 67 -0.44 -14.71 14.82
C GLU A 67 -0.22 -14.39 13.34
N MET A 68 0.81 -13.61 13.01
CA MET A 68 1.12 -13.28 11.60
C MET A 68 1.54 -14.54 10.81
N THR A 69 2.21 -15.49 11.44
CA THR A 69 2.60 -16.76 10.81
C THR A 69 1.37 -17.64 10.57
N ASP A 70 0.49 -17.76 11.56
CA ASP A 70 -0.77 -18.53 11.46
C ASP A 70 -1.67 -17.98 10.35
N HIS A 71 -1.71 -16.65 10.19
CA HIS A 71 -2.44 -15.98 9.11
C HIS A 71 -1.68 -15.95 7.78
N ARG A 72 -0.52 -16.56 7.67
CA ARG A 72 0.28 -16.62 6.45
C ARG A 72 0.68 -15.24 5.91
N ILE A 73 0.83 -14.26 6.79
CA ILE A 73 1.38 -12.93 6.46
C ILE A 73 2.90 -12.96 6.43
N ILE A 74 3.50 -13.68 7.39
CA ILE A 74 4.93 -13.94 7.45
C ILE A 74 5.21 -15.43 7.50
N ARG A 75 6.45 -15.80 7.19
CA ARG A 75 6.92 -17.19 7.25
C ARG A 75 8.33 -17.28 7.81
N GLU A 76 8.68 -18.43 8.33
CA GLU A 76 10.04 -18.76 8.70
C GLU A 76 10.83 -19.15 7.44
N THR A 77 11.99 -18.51 7.23
CA THR A 77 12.81 -18.70 6.02
C THR A 77 14.08 -19.50 6.25
N GLY A 78 14.39 -19.83 7.50
CA GLY A 78 15.57 -20.60 7.86
C GLY A 78 16.20 -20.14 9.17
N ILE A 79 17.45 -20.51 9.38
CA ILE A 79 18.22 -20.24 10.58
C ILE A 79 19.24 -19.15 10.25
N ASP A 80 19.35 -18.14 11.11
CA ASP A 80 20.38 -17.12 10.99
C ASP A 80 21.76 -17.73 11.32
N ASN A 81 22.60 -17.82 10.31
CA ASN A 81 23.99 -18.28 10.45
C ASN A 81 24.97 -17.16 10.83
N ARG A 82 24.51 -15.89 10.91
CA ARG A 82 25.33 -14.71 11.22
C ARG A 82 25.60 -14.55 12.72
N THR A 83 24.82 -15.18 13.58
CA THR A 83 25.02 -15.15 15.02
C THR A 83 25.99 -16.23 15.46
N GLY A 84 27.16 -15.82 15.99
CA GLY A 84 28.16 -16.70 16.60
C GLY A 84 27.59 -17.53 17.77
N ARG A 85 28.43 -18.20 18.57
CA ARG A 85 28.07 -19.12 19.67
C ARG A 85 26.77 -18.77 20.39
N GLY A 86 25.66 -19.48 20.10
CA GLY A 86 24.36 -19.33 20.72
C GLY A 86 23.28 -20.17 20.02
N LYS A 87 22.08 -20.25 20.63
CA LYS A 87 20.90 -20.91 19.99
C LYS A 87 20.61 -20.16 18.69
N ARG A 88 20.68 -20.86 17.57
CA ARG A 88 20.38 -20.35 16.23
C ARG A 88 18.97 -19.74 16.24
N SER A 89 18.83 -18.48 15.82
CA SER A 89 17.54 -17.81 15.76
C SER A 89 16.88 -18.04 14.40
N THR A 90 15.56 -18.25 14.42
CA THR A 90 14.76 -18.37 13.21
C THR A 90 14.57 -17.00 12.58
N VAL A 91 14.75 -16.92 11.29
CA VAL A 91 14.56 -15.71 10.46
C VAL A 91 13.15 -15.68 9.91
N LEU A 92 12.51 -14.53 9.99
CA LEU A 92 11.18 -14.27 9.49
C LEU A 92 11.24 -13.38 8.25
N ALA A 93 10.33 -13.59 7.32
CA ALA A 93 10.09 -12.75 6.14
C ALA A 93 8.61 -12.73 5.79
N ILE A 94 8.18 -11.80 4.95
CA ILE A 94 6.81 -11.78 4.42
C ILE A 94 6.55 -13.05 3.60
N ASP A 95 5.37 -13.65 3.77
CA ASP A 95 4.94 -14.81 2.99
C ASP A 95 4.33 -14.36 1.66
N THR A 96 5.11 -14.37 0.60
CA THR A 96 4.70 -13.98 -0.75
C THR A 96 3.93 -15.08 -1.50
N ALA A 97 3.82 -16.28 -0.90
CA ALA A 97 3.27 -17.45 -1.58
C ALA A 97 1.77 -17.64 -1.37
N TYR A 98 1.15 -16.98 -0.38
CA TYR A 98 -0.22 -17.31 0.02
C TYR A 98 -1.23 -16.23 -0.37
N TRP A 99 -1.04 -14.97 0.04
CA TRP A 99 -1.98 -13.90 -0.22
C TRP A 99 -1.73 -13.23 -1.56
N ARG A 100 -2.83 -12.76 -2.16
CA ARG A 100 -2.81 -11.85 -3.32
C ARG A 100 -3.49 -10.54 -2.98
N VAL A 101 -3.04 -9.47 -3.59
CA VAL A 101 -3.69 -8.16 -3.57
C VAL A 101 -4.00 -7.78 -5.01
N ILE A 102 -5.16 -7.19 -5.25
CA ILE A 102 -5.54 -6.68 -6.56
C ILE A 102 -5.28 -5.18 -6.59
N ALA A 103 -4.54 -4.72 -7.57
CA ALA A 103 -4.28 -3.31 -7.81
C ALA A 103 -4.99 -2.88 -9.10
N ILE A 104 -5.76 -1.77 -9.03
CA ILE A 104 -6.45 -1.16 -10.17
C ILE A 104 -5.90 0.23 -10.40
N ASP A 105 -5.57 0.54 -11.64
CA ASP A 105 -5.11 1.85 -12.09
C ASP A 105 -6.06 2.41 -13.16
N LEU A 106 -6.69 3.55 -12.83
CA LEU A 106 -7.61 4.30 -13.69
C LEU A 106 -6.98 5.57 -14.26
N THR A 107 -5.64 5.69 -14.25
CA THR A 107 -4.93 6.90 -14.64
C THR A 107 -4.71 7.03 -16.15
N GLN A 108 -4.87 5.94 -16.89
CA GLN A 108 -4.69 5.95 -18.34
C GLN A 108 -6.02 6.18 -19.04
N SER A 109 -6.01 7.06 -20.04
CA SER A 109 -7.18 7.19 -20.93
C SER A 109 -7.39 5.91 -21.70
N PHE A 110 -8.66 5.56 -21.89
CA PHE A 110 -9.10 4.43 -22.71
C PHE A 110 -8.68 3.04 -22.21
N VAL A 111 -8.03 2.93 -21.04
CA VAL A 111 -7.56 1.64 -20.48
C VAL A 111 -7.75 1.61 -18.98
N ILE A 112 -8.44 0.59 -18.49
CA ILE A 112 -8.42 0.20 -17.08
C ILE A 112 -7.32 -0.84 -16.92
N ARG A 113 -6.34 -0.57 -16.07
CA ARG A 113 -5.27 -1.51 -15.78
C ARG A 113 -5.52 -2.19 -14.46
N GLY A 114 -5.30 -3.48 -14.45
CA GLY A 114 -5.34 -4.28 -13.24
C GLY A 114 -4.13 -5.17 -13.09
N ALA A 115 -3.72 -5.41 -11.87
CA ALA A 115 -2.66 -6.34 -11.55
C ALA A 115 -3.01 -7.20 -10.34
N LEU A 116 -2.63 -8.46 -10.39
CA LEU A 116 -2.56 -9.34 -9.25
C LEU A 116 -1.13 -9.28 -8.72
N VAL A 117 -0.95 -8.95 -7.44
CA VAL A 117 0.36 -8.78 -6.81
C VAL A 117 0.48 -9.65 -5.56
N ASP A 118 1.71 -10.00 -5.18
CA ASP A 118 1.99 -10.63 -3.89
C ASP A 118 2.08 -9.58 -2.76
N LEU A 119 2.27 -10.01 -1.52
CA LEU A 119 2.37 -9.12 -0.36
C LEU A 119 3.60 -8.21 -0.36
N CYS A 120 4.58 -8.46 -1.23
CA CYS A 120 5.74 -7.60 -1.43
C CYS A 120 5.59 -6.67 -2.65
N GLY A 121 4.40 -6.58 -3.24
CA GLY A 121 4.12 -5.72 -4.39
C GLY A 121 4.66 -6.25 -5.73
N ARG A 122 5.16 -7.49 -5.80
CA ARG A 122 5.60 -8.07 -7.05
C ARG A 122 4.40 -8.43 -7.90
N ILE A 123 4.43 -8.01 -9.16
CA ILE A 123 3.35 -8.28 -10.10
C ILE A 123 3.41 -9.75 -10.52
N VAL A 124 2.33 -10.48 -10.22
CA VAL A 124 2.13 -11.88 -10.62
C VAL A 124 1.48 -11.93 -12.00
N GLN A 125 0.46 -11.10 -12.23
CA GLN A 125 -0.27 -11.03 -13.49
C GLN A 125 -0.76 -9.61 -13.74
N ARG A 126 -0.78 -9.18 -15.01
CA ARG A 126 -1.40 -7.94 -15.46
C ARG A 126 -2.57 -8.26 -16.39
N VAL A 127 -3.60 -7.44 -16.29
CA VAL A 127 -4.77 -7.46 -17.18
C VAL A 127 -5.12 -6.02 -17.53
N GLU A 128 -5.42 -5.78 -18.80
CA GLU A 128 -5.91 -4.49 -19.27
C GLU A 128 -7.31 -4.68 -19.88
N SER A 129 -8.16 -3.68 -19.72
CA SER A 129 -9.47 -3.59 -20.36
C SER A 129 -9.54 -2.25 -21.08
N THR A 130 -9.76 -2.27 -22.38
CA THR A 130 -9.92 -1.06 -23.18
C THR A 130 -11.36 -0.56 -23.09
N VAL A 131 -11.50 0.77 -23.08
CA VAL A 131 -12.79 1.46 -23.12
C VAL A 131 -12.78 2.48 -24.28
N GLU A 132 -13.95 2.81 -24.81
CA GLU A 132 -14.04 3.77 -25.92
C GLU A 132 -13.70 5.19 -25.48
N THR A 133 -14.04 5.54 -24.24
CA THR A 133 -13.71 6.83 -23.63
C THR A 133 -13.53 6.67 -22.11
N THR A 134 -12.65 7.47 -21.53
CA THR A 134 -12.38 7.44 -20.08
C THR A 134 -13.62 7.80 -19.26
N SER A 135 -14.45 8.71 -19.74
CA SER A 135 -15.71 9.09 -19.08
C SER A 135 -16.80 8.00 -19.12
N ALA A 136 -16.59 6.95 -19.92
CA ALA A 136 -17.49 5.79 -19.96
C ALA A 136 -17.11 4.70 -18.95
N ILE A 137 -16.00 4.84 -18.21
CA ILE A 137 -15.63 3.87 -17.17
C ILE A 137 -16.70 3.90 -16.08
N THR A 138 -17.34 2.76 -15.87
CA THR A 138 -18.34 2.57 -14.82
C THR A 138 -17.75 1.80 -13.63
N ILE A 139 -18.44 1.84 -12.50
CA ILE A 139 -18.06 1.01 -11.34
C ILE A 139 -18.15 -0.47 -11.73
N ASP A 140 -19.11 -0.84 -12.54
CA ASP A 140 -19.32 -2.23 -12.97
C ASP A 140 -18.14 -2.74 -13.82
N ASP A 141 -17.51 -1.88 -14.64
CA ASP A 141 -16.31 -2.23 -15.38
C ASP A 141 -15.13 -2.51 -14.42
N VAL A 142 -15.00 -1.69 -13.39
CA VAL A 142 -13.98 -1.89 -12.34
C VAL A 142 -14.23 -3.19 -11.60
N ILE A 143 -15.47 -3.45 -11.18
CA ILE A 143 -15.88 -4.71 -10.51
C ILE A 143 -15.61 -5.90 -11.41
N ALA A 144 -15.97 -5.83 -12.69
CA ALA A 144 -15.75 -6.91 -13.65
C ALA A 144 -14.26 -7.24 -13.79
N LEU A 145 -13.39 -6.22 -13.89
CA LEU A 145 -11.95 -6.43 -13.95
C LEU A 145 -11.38 -7.03 -12.65
N ILE A 146 -11.85 -6.58 -11.49
CA ILE A 146 -11.44 -7.14 -10.20
C ILE A 146 -11.83 -8.62 -10.10
N ARG A 147 -13.07 -8.96 -10.47
CA ARG A 147 -13.55 -10.35 -10.48
C ARG A 147 -12.74 -11.22 -11.44
N ARG A 148 -12.41 -10.69 -12.62
CA ARG A 148 -11.53 -11.37 -13.58
C ARG A 148 -10.14 -11.62 -13.01
N LEU A 149 -9.51 -10.63 -12.38
CA LEU A 149 -8.21 -10.79 -11.72
C LEU A 149 -8.27 -11.82 -10.59
N ARG A 150 -9.34 -11.78 -9.78
CA ARG A 150 -9.54 -12.75 -8.70
C ARG A 150 -9.64 -14.18 -9.21
N SER A 151 -10.27 -14.42 -10.38
CA SER A 151 -10.42 -15.75 -10.98
C SER A 151 -9.14 -16.32 -11.60
N ILE A 152 -8.07 -15.52 -11.73
CA ILE A 152 -6.79 -15.98 -12.29
C ILE A 152 -6.00 -16.84 -11.29
N SER A 153 -6.26 -16.69 -9.99
CA SER A 153 -5.51 -17.37 -8.94
C SER A 153 -6.45 -18.05 -7.96
N ASP A 154 -6.15 -19.30 -7.62
CA ASP A 154 -6.84 -20.03 -6.54
C ASP A 154 -6.44 -19.55 -5.13
N LEU A 155 -5.44 -18.67 -5.04
CA LEU A 155 -4.97 -18.13 -3.76
C LEU A 155 -5.92 -17.03 -3.26
N PRO A 156 -6.06 -16.90 -1.93
CA PRO A 156 -6.98 -15.93 -1.35
C PRO A 156 -6.53 -14.48 -1.63
N THR A 157 -7.51 -13.62 -1.89
CA THR A 157 -7.31 -12.18 -2.06
C THR A 157 -7.46 -11.47 -0.73
N LEU A 158 -6.44 -10.73 -0.31
CA LEU A 158 -6.43 -9.97 0.94
C LEU A 158 -7.25 -8.68 0.84
N GLY A 159 -7.20 -8.02 -0.31
CA GLY A 159 -7.89 -6.77 -0.55
C GLY A 159 -7.62 -6.20 -1.94
N VAL A 160 -8.18 -5.01 -2.18
CA VAL A 160 -8.10 -4.29 -3.46
C VAL A 160 -7.60 -2.87 -3.22
N GLY A 161 -6.63 -2.42 -4.02
CA GLY A 161 -6.19 -1.02 -4.08
C GLY A 161 -6.62 -0.40 -5.42
N VAL A 162 -7.22 0.79 -5.38
CA VAL A 162 -7.63 1.54 -6.57
C VAL A 162 -6.95 2.89 -6.59
N ALA A 163 -6.18 3.15 -7.62
CA ALA A 163 -5.55 4.44 -7.90
C ALA A 163 -6.29 5.15 -9.03
N LEU A 164 -6.71 6.40 -8.81
CA LEU A 164 -7.42 7.18 -9.81
C LEU A 164 -6.95 8.64 -9.87
N PRO A 165 -7.10 9.32 -11.02
CA PRO A 165 -6.87 10.76 -11.12
C PRO A 165 -8.07 11.49 -10.53
N GLY A 166 -7.84 12.32 -9.51
CA GLY A 166 -8.91 13.08 -8.86
C GLY A 166 -8.71 13.24 -7.36
N ILE A 167 -9.66 13.92 -6.73
CA ILE A 167 -9.65 14.20 -5.29
C ILE A 167 -10.41 13.08 -4.58
N VAL A 168 -9.75 12.42 -3.64
CA VAL A 168 -10.31 11.32 -2.85
C VAL A 168 -10.11 11.64 -1.38
N ASP A 169 -11.17 11.50 -0.58
CA ASP A 169 -11.13 11.70 0.87
C ASP A 169 -10.61 10.48 1.64
N SER A 170 -10.49 10.61 2.95
CA SER A 170 -10.03 9.53 3.85
C SER A 170 -10.95 8.31 3.87
N GLU A 171 -12.22 8.48 3.52
CA GLU A 171 -13.20 7.41 3.46
C GLU A 171 -13.22 6.68 2.11
N GLY A 172 -12.36 7.12 1.16
CA GLY A 172 -12.32 6.58 -0.19
C GLY A 172 -13.51 6.99 -1.07
N THR A 173 -14.11 8.13 -0.72
CA THR A 173 -15.10 8.80 -1.58
C THR A 173 -14.36 9.63 -2.63
N VAL A 174 -14.68 9.44 -3.87
CA VAL A 174 -14.19 10.29 -4.96
C VAL A 174 -14.99 11.59 -4.93
N LEU A 175 -14.38 12.65 -4.41
CA LEU A 175 -15.02 13.97 -4.34
C LEU A 175 -15.16 14.57 -5.75
N ASN A 176 -14.12 14.44 -6.56
CA ASN A 176 -14.13 14.87 -7.95
C ASN A 176 -13.07 14.13 -8.77
N ALA A 177 -13.46 13.54 -9.88
CA ALA A 177 -12.58 12.94 -10.88
C ALA A 177 -13.12 13.27 -12.27
N VAL A 178 -12.78 14.48 -12.76
CA VAL A 178 -13.34 15.06 -14.00
C VAL A 178 -13.18 14.12 -15.20
N HIS A 179 -11.99 13.52 -15.35
CA HIS A 179 -11.71 12.62 -16.48
C HIS A 179 -12.56 11.34 -16.48
N LEU A 180 -13.02 10.89 -15.28
CA LEU A 180 -13.87 9.72 -15.14
C LEU A 180 -15.37 10.10 -15.12
N GLY A 181 -15.71 11.39 -15.06
CA GLY A 181 -17.08 11.84 -14.87
C GLY A 181 -17.65 11.52 -13.48
N TRP A 182 -16.81 11.28 -12.49
CA TRP A 182 -17.24 10.87 -11.15
C TRP A 182 -17.19 12.06 -10.18
N SER A 183 -18.28 12.25 -9.44
CA SER A 183 -18.41 13.27 -8.42
C SER A 183 -19.18 12.73 -7.22
N HIS A 184 -18.69 12.98 -6.01
CA HIS A 184 -19.28 12.54 -4.75
C HIS A 184 -19.64 11.04 -4.72
N LEU A 185 -18.75 10.21 -5.32
CA LEU A 185 -18.95 8.78 -5.45
C LEU A 185 -18.31 8.04 -4.28
N PRO A 186 -19.07 7.35 -3.41
CA PRO A 186 -18.52 6.53 -2.33
C PRO A 186 -17.95 5.22 -2.89
N LEU A 187 -16.83 5.33 -3.65
CA LEU A 187 -16.29 4.24 -4.44
C LEU A 187 -15.84 3.07 -3.56
N ARG A 188 -15.13 3.36 -2.45
CA ARG A 188 -14.68 2.33 -1.51
C ARG A 188 -15.86 1.50 -1.01
N ALA A 189 -16.89 2.15 -0.45
CA ALA A 189 -18.03 1.45 0.12
C ALA A 189 -18.76 0.58 -0.91
N ARG A 190 -18.96 1.11 -2.13
CA ARG A 190 -19.60 0.35 -3.23
C ARG A 190 -18.79 -0.87 -3.66
N LEU A 191 -17.46 -0.73 -3.74
CA LEU A 191 -16.60 -1.86 -4.10
C LEU A 191 -16.55 -2.90 -2.98
N GLU A 192 -16.49 -2.48 -1.71
CA GLU A 192 -16.52 -3.38 -0.55
C GLU A 192 -17.83 -4.18 -0.49
N GLU A 193 -18.97 -3.52 -0.71
CA GLU A 193 -20.27 -4.16 -0.78
C GLU A 193 -20.35 -5.20 -1.91
N ALA A 194 -19.87 -4.85 -3.11
CA ALA A 194 -19.97 -5.72 -4.29
C ALA A 194 -18.99 -6.91 -4.26
N LEU A 195 -17.84 -6.78 -3.55
CA LEU A 195 -16.74 -7.73 -3.59
C LEU A 195 -16.60 -8.57 -2.32
N GLY A 196 -17.09 -8.06 -1.19
CA GLY A 196 -16.86 -8.65 0.14
C GLY A 196 -15.38 -8.65 0.53
N LEU A 197 -14.61 -7.67 0.07
CA LEU A 197 -13.16 -7.53 0.32
C LEU A 197 -12.86 -6.12 0.82
N PRO A 198 -11.85 -5.93 1.68
CA PRO A 198 -11.35 -4.61 2.01
C PRO A 198 -10.87 -3.87 0.76
N VAL A 199 -11.22 -2.59 0.64
CA VAL A 199 -10.82 -1.76 -0.50
C VAL A 199 -10.15 -0.48 -0.01
N SER A 200 -9.05 -0.10 -0.65
CA SER A 200 -8.39 1.20 -0.49
C SER A 200 -8.51 1.98 -1.79
N VAL A 201 -8.97 3.21 -1.72
CA VAL A 201 -9.08 4.11 -2.88
C VAL A 201 -8.28 5.36 -2.59
N ASN A 202 -7.42 5.80 -3.51
CA ASN A 202 -6.65 7.03 -3.32
C ASN A 202 -6.28 7.70 -4.65
N ASN A 203 -5.82 8.95 -4.55
CA ASN A 203 -5.25 9.67 -5.66
C ASN A 203 -4.01 8.97 -6.22
N SER A 204 -3.92 8.86 -7.53
CA SER A 204 -2.85 8.11 -8.20
C SER A 204 -1.44 8.71 -7.99
N THR A 205 -1.32 10.03 -7.82
CA THR A 205 -0.01 10.66 -7.56
C THR A 205 0.45 10.40 -6.12
N ARG A 206 -0.48 10.38 -5.15
CA ARG A 206 -0.16 9.97 -3.78
C ARG A 206 0.25 8.51 -3.70
N MET A 207 -0.46 7.62 -4.41
CA MET A 207 -0.08 6.20 -4.48
C MET A 207 1.29 6.01 -5.13
N ALA A 208 1.63 6.81 -6.15
CA ALA A 208 2.96 6.79 -6.75
C ALA A 208 4.05 7.25 -5.77
N LEU A 209 3.80 8.29 -4.96
CA LEU A 209 4.72 8.74 -3.92
C LEU A 209 4.93 7.66 -2.85
N ILE A 210 3.85 7.00 -2.42
CA ILE A 210 3.94 5.87 -1.47
C ILE A 210 4.77 4.73 -2.06
N ALA A 211 4.54 4.40 -3.33
CA ALA A 211 5.32 3.36 -4.02
C ALA A 211 6.80 3.73 -4.11
N GLU A 212 7.13 4.99 -4.43
CA GLU A 212 8.51 5.47 -4.46
C GLU A 212 9.20 5.39 -3.09
N ARG A 213 8.45 5.64 -2.01
CA ARG A 213 8.98 5.51 -0.64
C ARG A 213 9.33 4.07 -0.28
N PHE A 214 8.53 3.10 -0.70
CA PHE A 214 8.73 1.69 -0.33
C PHE A 214 9.65 0.94 -1.30
N PHE A 215 9.63 1.27 -2.58
CA PHE A 215 10.31 0.51 -3.63
C PHE A 215 11.42 1.30 -4.34
N GLY A 216 11.46 2.61 -4.19
CA GLY A 216 12.43 3.50 -4.79
C GLY A 216 13.45 4.06 -3.82
N GLU A 217 13.91 5.27 -4.11
CA GLU A 217 14.87 6.01 -3.28
C GLU A 217 14.22 6.92 -2.24
N GLY A 218 13.01 6.65 -1.85
CA GLY A 218 12.16 7.49 -1.03
C GLY A 218 12.86 8.14 0.18
N SER A 219 12.54 9.40 0.41
CA SER A 219 13.02 10.22 1.54
C SER A 219 11.85 10.53 2.47
N PRO A 220 12.09 10.70 3.79
CA PRO A 220 11.06 11.13 4.74
C PRO A 220 10.46 12.51 4.40
N ASN A 221 11.20 13.33 3.65
CA ASN A 221 10.73 14.60 3.12
C ASN A 221 10.95 14.60 1.61
N SER A 222 9.88 14.52 0.84
CA SER A 222 9.94 14.40 -0.61
C SER A 222 8.74 15.03 -1.30
N LEU A 223 8.97 15.48 -2.52
CA LEU A 223 7.94 15.95 -3.45
C LEU A 223 8.04 15.09 -4.71
N LEU A 224 6.95 14.40 -5.04
CA LEU A 224 6.83 13.72 -6.32
C LEU A 224 5.99 14.59 -7.25
N VAL A 225 6.52 14.92 -8.41
CA VAL A 225 5.79 15.59 -9.48
C VAL A 225 5.57 14.61 -10.63
N ARG A 226 4.33 14.45 -11.01
CA ARG A 226 3.92 13.58 -12.12
C ARG A 226 3.43 14.44 -13.27
N ILE A 227 4.04 14.27 -14.45
CA ILE A 227 3.66 14.92 -15.70
C ILE A 227 3.19 13.82 -16.65
N GLY A 228 1.95 13.95 -17.15
CA GLY A 228 1.33 13.00 -18.06
C GLY A 228 0.18 13.66 -18.80
N GLN A 229 -1.02 13.10 -18.75
CA GLN A 229 -2.23 13.74 -19.28
C GLN A 229 -2.64 14.99 -18.48
N GLY A 230 -2.09 15.14 -17.27
CA GLY A 230 -2.19 16.29 -16.40
C GLY A 230 -0.90 16.44 -15.61
N VAL A 231 -0.85 17.48 -14.80
CA VAL A 231 0.25 17.73 -13.85
C VAL A 231 -0.30 17.60 -12.45
N GLY A 232 0.32 16.79 -11.63
CA GLY A 232 -0.03 16.61 -10.22
C GLY A 232 1.22 16.45 -9.39
N ALA A 233 1.10 16.72 -8.09
CA ALA A 233 2.16 16.45 -7.13
C ALA A 233 1.64 15.70 -5.92
N ALA A 234 2.55 15.13 -5.17
CA ALA A 234 2.28 14.59 -3.84
C ALA A 234 3.46 14.93 -2.94
N LEU A 235 3.16 15.29 -1.69
CA LEU A 235 4.15 15.67 -0.70
C LEU A 235 4.22 14.63 0.41
N CYS A 236 5.43 14.36 0.88
CA CYS A 236 5.70 13.62 2.09
C CYS A 236 6.54 14.53 3.01
N VAL A 237 6.11 14.67 4.25
CA VAL A 237 6.80 15.46 5.28
C VAL A 237 6.90 14.61 6.54
N ASN A 238 8.12 14.41 7.04
CA ASN A 238 8.39 13.57 8.20
C ASN A 238 7.77 12.16 8.10
N ASP A 239 7.91 11.53 6.93
CA ASP A 239 7.34 10.22 6.61
C ASP A 239 5.81 10.16 6.48
N GLU A 240 5.11 11.29 6.58
CA GLU A 240 3.67 11.37 6.40
C GLU A 240 3.31 11.99 5.05
N VAL A 241 2.39 11.37 4.32
CA VAL A 241 1.84 11.93 3.08
C VAL A 241 0.86 13.03 3.44
N VAL A 242 1.05 14.20 2.83
CA VAL A 242 0.21 15.38 3.10
C VAL A 242 -1.04 15.34 2.24
N ASP A 243 -2.19 15.20 2.87
CA ASP A 243 -3.49 15.23 2.18
C ASP A 243 -4.05 16.66 2.04
N GLY A 244 -3.73 17.55 2.99
CA GLY A 244 -4.35 18.87 3.10
C GLY A 244 -5.79 18.80 3.63
N GLN A 245 -6.34 19.95 4.05
CA GLN A 245 -7.65 20.03 4.68
C GLN A 245 -8.80 19.58 3.74
N ALA A 246 -8.67 19.82 2.44
CA ALA A 246 -9.68 19.47 1.42
C ALA A 246 -9.22 18.32 0.52
N PHE A 247 -8.22 17.54 0.95
CA PHE A 247 -7.62 16.46 0.14
C PHE A 247 -7.04 16.95 -1.21
N THR A 248 -6.66 18.23 -1.30
CA THR A 248 -6.16 18.87 -2.53
C THR A 248 -4.67 19.21 -2.47
N ALA A 249 -3.95 18.74 -1.45
CA ALA A 249 -2.50 18.95 -1.42
C ALA A 249 -1.85 18.31 -2.66
N GLY A 250 -1.03 19.11 -3.36
CA GLY A 250 -0.35 18.63 -4.58
C GLY A 250 -1.09 18.90 -5.89
N GLU A 251 -2.25 19.54 -5.88
CA GLU A 251 -2.99 19.92 -7.11
C GLU A 251 -2.35 21.11 -7.84
N ILE A 252 -1.02 21.03 -8.07
CA ILE A 252 -0.19 22.09 -8.68
C ILE A 252 -0.52 22.35 -10.16
N GLY A 253 -1.14 21.39 -10.84
CA GLY A 253 -1.57 21.55 -12.23
C GLY A 253 -2.69 22.58 -12.42
N HIS A 254 -3.34 23.03 -11.34
CA HIS A 254 -4.42 24.00 -11.34
C HIS A 254 -3.97 25.40 -10.92
N ILE A 255 -2.68 25.63 -10.67
CA ILE A 255 -2.16 26.98 -10.38
C ILE A 255 -2.05 27.80 -11.68
N THR A 256 -2.44 29.06 -11.60
CA THR A 256 -2.25 30.02 -12.72
C THR A 256 -0.81 30.50 -12.70
N ILE A 257 -0.08 30.34 -13.82
CA ILE A 257 1.31 30.78 -13.96
C ILE A 257 1.37 32.12 -14.65
N ASP A 258 0.48 32.34 -15.63
CA ASP A 258 0.34 33.61 -16.39
C ASP A 258 -1.17 33.86 -16.58
N PRO A 259 -1.71 35.05 -16.16
CA PRO A 259 -3.13 35.36 -16.25
C PRO A 259 -3.58 35.71 -17.66
#